data_5b500865b05ddb42675ca36a0be21587
#
_entry.id   5b500865b05ddb42675ca36a0be21587
#
_cell.length_a   1.000
_cell.length_b   1.000
_cell.length_c   1.000
_cell.angle_alpha   90.00
_cell.angle_beta   90.00
_cell.angle_gamma   90.00
#
_symmetry.space_group_name_H-M   'P 1'
#
loop_
_entity.id
_entity.type
_entity.pdbx_description
1 polymer ?
#
loop_
_entity_poly.entity_id
_entity_poly.type
_entity_poly.pdbx_seq_one_letter_code
_entity_poly.pdbx_strand_id
1 'polypeptide(L)'
;MNNSTHYTRLHHLGDASKATLFLQVEWLRSAWRRIGLVFFLTSYLAIQHVYALQGANGAHDPSTIVKSGNVYWIFTTGDGIYGMYSTDLVSWTPGPKPVFAIGTWPSWINAKVPGFAGNFWAPECKFMNGKYYLYYSCSTFGSRVSAIGLATNVTLDPASPNYKWEDQGEVVSTNASSTVNAIDPALFEDADGKLWLTYGSFFGGIRATQLDKLTGKPLDLATQYALANGGVEASYIIRNGSYYYLFINRGACCQGVNSTYNVQVGRSASPTGPYLDKNGVSLNSGGGTSVLATSGHYIGPGQVGFYQENGVTYVSHHYYEGFENGAPKLSLANLQWDAAQWPVLTRDWVGAGRYEITSRNSGKVWDAWGCTGVAGQAIAQGNKASLTCQQWDFTSVGNGEYKITNALGGLAAEVASCSPYLAAKLQLNAYSGLLCQQFKIERANDGSYVFASINGNRVVEVPGASQTAGVQLGLWDYNGCTCQRWTLGSAIVTANTAQKLPELAIYPSPVTQGKFTVDLGNLTLTGQVRVEVLNGQGQLVYQQQFNPKPQVEVTVDKPLAAGMYLVHLSSNSGLLTKKIVVQ
;
A
#
# COMPACT_ATOMS: atom_id res chain seq x y z
N MET A 1 32.19 16.21 82.37
CA MET A 1 33.47 15.77 82.92
C MET A 1 34.43 15.57 81.78
N ASN A 2 35.42 16.42 81.76
CA ASN A 2 36.85 16.31 81.33
C ASN A 2 37.17 15.58 80.00
N ASN A 3 37.66 16.42 79.11
CA ASN A 3 39.12 16.63 78.78
C ASN A 3 39.63 15.58 77.77
N SER A 4 40.42 15.83 76.80
CA SER A 4 41.34 16.95 76.46
C SER A 4 41.90 16.71 75.06
N THR A 5 42.10 17.78 74.36
CA THR A 5 43.18 18.12 73.40
C THR A 5 44.20 17.06 73.00
N HIS A 6 44.48 16.95 71.69
CA HIS A 6 45.86 17.02 71.18
C HIS A 6 45.87 17.58 69.72
N TYR A 7 46.61 18.69 69.56
CA TYR A 7 47.07 19.26 68.31
C TYR A 7 48.23 18.40 67.77
N THR A 8 48.20 18.09 66.51
CA THR A 8 49.45 17.81 65.79
C THR A 8 49.38 18.43 64.39
N ARG A 9 50.36 19.21 64.08
CA ARG A 9 50.70 19.88 62.83
C ARG A 9 50.79 18.89 61.69
N LEU A 10 50.26 19.27 60.56
CA LEU A 10 50.70 18.71 59.27
C LEU A 10 51.07 19.87 58.33
N HIS A 11 52.32 19.70 57.86
CA HIS A 11 53.06 20.58 57.00
C HIS A 11 52.49 20.67 55.58
N HIS A 12 52.78 21.77 54.94
CA HIS A 12 52.65 22.05 53.53
C HIS A 12 52.94 20.84 52.60
N LEU A 13 51.96 20.49 51.74
CA LEU A 13 52.20 19.81 50.49
C LEU A 13 51.65 20.70 49.38
N GLY A 14 52.51 20.87 48.39
CA GLY A 14 52.50 21.94 47.41
C GLY A 14 51.36 21.99 46.43
N ASP A 15 51.23 23.14 45.84
CA ASP A 15 50.23 23.60 44.87
C ASP A 15 50.17 22.84 43.54
N ALA A 16 51.04 21.83 43.31
CA ALA A 16 51.07 21.07 42.05
C ALA A 16 49.93 20.04 41.91
N SER A 17 49.42 19.50 43.03
CA SER A 17 48.35 18.49 43.00
C SER A 17 46.96 19.07 42.73
N LYS A 18 46.72 20.34 43.08
CA LYS A 18 45.45 21.01 42.84
C LYS A 18 45.27 21.43 41.38
N ALA A 19 46.33 21.84 40.70
CA ALA A 19 46.30 22.21 39.28
C ALA A 19 46.00 21.00 38.38
N THR A 20 46.56 19.81 38.70
CA THR A 20 46.32 18.59 37.93
C THR A 20 44.91 18.06 38.11
N LEU A 21 44.35 18.18 39.29
CA LEU A 21 42.95 17.77 39.56
C LEU A 21 41.95 18.71 38.89
N PHE A 22 42.23 20.02 38.82
CA PHE A 22 41.36 21.00 38.13
C PHE A 22 41.38 20.78 36.61
N LEU A 23 42.53 20.50 36.01
CA LEU A 23 42.65 20.21 34.57
C LEU A 23 41.98 18.88 34.19
N GLN A 24 42.03 17.85 35.03
CA GLN A 24 41.32 16.60 34.80
C GLN A 24 39.79 16.76 34.88
N VAL A 25 39.30 17.57 35.83
CA VAL A 25 37.86 17.83 35.97
C VAL A 25 37.33 18.68 34.80
N GLU A 26 38.09 19.66 34.31
CA GLU A 26 37.70 20.43 33.12
C GLU A 26 37.76 19.59 31.84
N TRP A 27 38.74 18.69 31.69
CA TRP A 27 38.82 17.78 30.55
C TRP A 27 37.65 16.79 30.53
N LEU A 28 37.30 16.21 31.68
CA LEU A 28 36.12 15.36 31.82
C LEU A 28 34.81 16.12 31.52
N ARG A 29 34.67 17.36 32.01
CA ARG A 29 33.51 18.19 31.73
C ARG A 29 33.41 18.54 30.23
N SER A 30 34.50 18.79 29.54
CA SER A 30 34.52 19.05 28.10
C SER A 30 34.26 17.79 27.28
N ALA A 31 34.75 16.62 27.72
CA ALA A 31 34.47 15.34 27.11
C ALA A 31 32.97 14.94 27.24
N TRP A 32 32.41 15.13 28.44
CA TRP A 32 30.98 14.89 28.66
C TRP A 32 30.08 15.85 27.87
N ARG A 33 30.49 17.12 27.70
CA ARG A 33 29.77 18.06 26.83
C ARG A 33 29.83 17.67 25.35
N ARG A 34 30.99 17.16 24.88
CA ARG A 34 31.17 16.66 23.51
C ARG A 34 30.42 15.34 23.28
N ILE A 35 30.46 14.42 24.25
CA ILE A 35 29.69 13.17 24.21
C ILE A 35 28.20 13.46 24.30
N GLY A 36 27.76 14.38 25.18
CA GLY A 36 26.39 14.82 25.27
C GLY A 36 25.90 15.49 23.97
N LEU A 37 26.75 16.31 23.30
CA LEU A 37 26.40 16.93 22.02
C LEU A 37 26.35 15.92 20.88
N VAL A 38 27.24 14.92 20.89
CA VAL A 38 27.23 13.81 19.90
C VAL A 38 26.02 12.90 20.15
N PHE A 39 25.67 12.60 21.40
CA PHE A 39 24.42 11.86 21.71
C PHE A 39 23.16 12.66 21.39
N PHE A 40 23.14 13.99 21.56
CA PHE A 40 22.04 14.84 21.16
C PHE A 40 21.93 15.01 19.63
N LEU A 41 23.05 15.02 18.91
CA LEU A 41 23.07 15.03 17.43
C LEU A 41 22.76 13.67 16.81
N THR A 42 23.06 12.56 17.48
CA THR A 42 22.69 11.21 17.01
C THR A 42 21.26 10.83 17.39
N SER A 43 20.66 11.42 18.42
CA SER A 43 19.25 11.19 18.76
C SER A 43 18.25 11.99 17.91
N TYR A 44 18.71 12.90 17.03
CA TYR A 44 17.87 13.64 16.09
C TYR A 44 17.89 13.10 14.65
N LEU A 45 18.57 11.99 14.42
CA LEU A 45 18.27 11.14 13.26
C LEU A 45 17.07 10.24 13.62
N ALA A 46 15.95 10.85 14.00
CA ALA A 46 14.68 10.18 13.90
C ALA A 46 14.49 9.86 12.43
N ILE A 47 14.72 8.60 12.07
CA ILE A 47 14.32 8.03 10.80
C ILE A 47 12.84 8.37 10.69
N GLN A 48 12.51 9.34 9.83
CA GLN A 48 11.13 9.73 9.58
C GLN A 48 10.51 8.58 8.78
N HIS A 49 9.60 7.90 9.38
CA HIS A 49 9.02 6.67 8.92
C HIS A 49 8.02 6.94 7.79
N VAL A 50 7.93 6.01 6.86
CA VAL A 50 7.11 6.13 5.65
C VAL A 50 5.72 5.59 5.93
N TYR A 51 4.71 6.43 5.83
CA TYR A 51 3.32 6.02 5.85
C TYR A 51 2.67 6.32 4.51
N ALA A 52 1.95 5.36 3.96
CA ALA A 52 1.17 5.56 2.75
C ALA A 52 -0.03 6.48 3.01
N LEU A 53 -0.84 6.11 4.00
CA LEU A 53 -1.95 6.94 4.46
C LEU A 53 -1.44 7.99 5.45
N GLN A 54 -2.13 9.12 5.48
CA GLN A 54 -1.78 10.28 6.30
C GLN A 54 -2.53 10.27 7.63
N GLY A 55 -2.06 11.03 8.61
CA GLY A 55 -2.67 11.12 9.93
C GLY A 55 -2.36 9.91 10.81
N ALA A 56 -3.25 9.57 11.73
CA ALA A 56 -3.10 8.45 12.64
C ALA A 56 -3.63 7.17 11.97
N ASN A 57 -2.75 6.44 11.33
CA ASN A 57 -3.07 5.23 10.58
C ASN A 57 -2.69 3.91 11.28
N GLY A 58 -2.37 3.96 12.57
CA GLY A 58 -2.15 2.76 13.38
C GLY A 58 -3.43 1.93 13.48
N ALA A 59 -3.43 0.72 12.94
CA ALA A 59 -4.58 -0.17 12.97
C ALA A 59 -4.15 -1.63 12.93
N HIS A 60 -4.84 -2.45 13.70
CA HIS A 60 -4.80 -3.91 13.61
C HIS A 60 -6.22 -4.42 13.36
N ASP A 61 -6.40 -5.39 12.48
CA ASP A 61 -7.68 -5.97 12.07
C ASP A 61 -8.75 -4.91 11.76
N PRO A 62 -8.53 -4.05 10.76
CA PRO A 62 -9.51 -3.04 10.41
C PRO A 62 -10.77 -3.69 9.81
N SER A 63 -11.94 -3.21 10.23
CA SER A 63 -13.21 -3.58 9.63
C SER A 63 -13.33 -3.14 8.17
N THR A 64 -14.38 -3.56 7.51
CA THR A 64 -14.86 -2.93 6.29
C THR A 64 -15.10 -1.43 6.54
N ILE A 65 -14.77 -0.60 5.53
CA ILE A 65 -15.13 0.83 5.55
C ILE A 65 -16.65 0.97 5.52
N VAL A 66 -17.19 1.75 6.44
CA VAL A 66 -18.61 2.16 6.40
C VAL A 66 -18.69 3.67 6.31
N LYS A 67 -19.74 4.18 5.62
CA LYS A 67 -19.92 5.61 5.38
C LYS A 67 -21.09 6.15 6.21
N SER A 68 -20.90 7.31 6.83
CA SER A 68 -21.94 8.07 7.53
C SER A 68 -21.90 9.51 7.03
N GLY A 69 -22.89 9.90 6.24
CA GLY A 69 -22.82 11.15 5.48
C GLY A 69 -21.64 11.17 4.53
N ASN A 70 -20.73 12.13 4.71
CA ASN A 70 -19.50 12.26 3.92
C ASN A 70 -18.25 11.74 4.67
N VAL A 71 -18.43 11.03 5.78
CA VAL A 71 -17.35 10.53 6.62
C VAL A 71 -17.26 9.02 6.50
N TYR A 72 -16.06 8.52 6.26
CA TYR A 72 -15.70 7.10 6.21
C TYR A 72 -15.20 6.67 7.59
N TRP A 73 -15.64 5.51 8.05
CA TRP A 73 -15.28 4.95 9.33
C TRP A 73 -14.72 3.54 9.18
N ILE A 74 -13.73 3.22 9.99
CA ILE A 74 -13.18 1.88 10.20
C ILE A 74 -13.08 1.65 11.70
N PHE A 75 -13.36 0.43 12.14
CA PHE A 75 -13.18 -0.02 13.52
C PHE A 75 -12.03 -1.01 13.59
N THR A 76 -11.29 -1.02 14.69
CA THR A 76 -10.05 -1.82 14.81
C THR A 76 -10.02 -2.61 16.11
N THR A 77 -9.22 -3.66 16.13
CA THR A 77 -8.83 -4.38 17.35
C THR A 77 -8.27 -3.40 18.38
N GLY A 78 -8.71 -3.56 19.63
CA GLY A 78 -8.22 -2.76 20.75
C GLY A 78 -9.18 -2.67 21.93
N ASP A 79 -8.75 -1.98 22.98
CA ASP A 79 -9.53 -1.79 24.19
C ASP A 79 -10.75 -0.91 23.90
N GLY A 80 -11.95 -1.44 24.20
CA GLY A 80 -13.21 -0.75 23.97
C GLY A 80 -13.63 -0.60 22.53
N ILE A 81 -12.89 -1.10 21.53
CA ILE A 81 -13.07 -0.97 20.09
C ILE A 81 -12.97 0.49 19.64
N TYR A 82 -11.82 0.88 19.12
CA TYR A 82 -11.65 2.21 18.55
C TYR A 82 -12.11 2.26 17.10
N GLY A 83 -12.80 3.37 16.77
CA GLY A 83 -13.01 3.76 15.40
C GLY A 83 -11.97 4.78 14.96
N MET A 84 -11.68 4.82 13.68
CA MET A 84 -10.99 5.91 13.01
C MET A 84 -11.82 6.38 11.83
N TYR A 85 -11.70 7.65 11.48
CA TYR A 85 -12.48 8.23 10.42
C TYR A 85 -11.63 9.04 9.43
N SER A 86 -12.17 9.18 8.22
CA SER A 86 -11.59 9.97 7.15
C SER A 86 -12.70 10.69 6.38
N THR A 87 -12.39 11.86 5.83
CA THR A 87 -13.28 12.57 4.90
C THR A 87 -12.85 12.39 3.44
N ASP A 88 -11.70 11.75 3.20
CA ASP A 88 -11.07 11.69 1.89
C ASP A 88 -10.42 10.34 1.52
N LEU A 89 -10.45 9.36 2.43
CA LEU A 89 -9.80 8.05 2.34
C LEU A 89 -8.26 8.10 2.34
N VAL A 90 -7.66 9.28 2.45
CA VAL A 90 -6.20 9.47 2.50
C VAL A 90 -5.73 9.75 3.91
N SER A 91 -6.37 10.69 4.62
CA SER A 91 -6.02 11.04 5.99
C SER A 91 -7.02 10.46 6.98
N TRP A 92 -6.50 9.78 7.99
CA TRP A 92 -7.29 9.11 9.01
C TRP A 92 -7.06 9.74 10.38
N THR A 93 -8.13 9.88 11.14
CA THR A 93 -8.15 10.49 12.48
C THR A 93 -8.79 9.51 13.46
N PRO A 94 -8.24 9.32 14.66
CA PRO A 94 -8.88 8.53 15.70
C PRO A 94 -10.27 9.07 16.04
N GLY A 95 -11.23 8.17 16.20
CA GLY A 95 -12.56 8.53 16.71
C GLY A 95 -12.46 9.08 18.13
N PRO A 96 -13.32 10.04 18.50
CA PRO A 96 -13.24 10.70 19.81
C PRO A 96 -13.69 9.80 20.96
N LYS A 97 -14.40 8.70 20.65
CA LYS A 97 -14.94 7.78 21.66
C LYS A 97 -14.83 6.33 21.15
N PRO A 98 -14.44 5.39 22.01
CA PRO A 98 -14.56 3.96 21.71
C PRO A 98 -16.03 3.53 21.73
N VAL A 99 -16.33 2.35 21.21
CA VAL A 99 -17.66 1.73 21.23
C VAL A 99 -18.09 1.44 22.67
N PHE A 100 -17.20 0.86 23.46
CA PHE A 100 -17.37 0.67 24.91
C PHE A 100 -16.34 1.51 25.65
N ALA A 101 -16.71 2.08 26.77
CA ALA A 101 -15.76 2.84 27.59
C ALA A 101 -14.60 1.91 28.04
N ILE A 102 -13.37 2.42 27.99
CA ILE A 102 -12.18 1.65 28.37
C ILE A 102 -12.35 1.02 29.75
N GLY A 103 -12.02 -0.26 29.84
CA GLY A 103 -12.18 -1.04 31.08
C GLY A 103 -13.62 -1.47 31.41
N THR A 104 -14.57 -1.23 30.49
CA THR A 104 -15.96 -1.66 30.65
C THR A 104 -16.42 -2.48 29.46
N TRP A 105 -17.31 -3.45 29.72
CA TRP A 105 -17.93 -4.28 28.69
C TRP A 105 -19.23 -4.91 29.19
N PRO A 106 -20.11 -5.38 28.29
CA PRO A 106 -21.33 -6.10 28.65
C PRO A 106 -21.07 -7.30 29.57
N SER A 107 -21.85 -7.43 30.63
CA SER A 107 -21.62 -8.43 31.68
C SER A 107 -21.75 -9.89 31.19
N TRP A 108 -22.52 -10.14 30.13
CA TRP A 108 -22.67 -11.46 29.53
C TRP A 108 -21.33 -12.03 29.00
N ILE A 109 -20.38 -11.16 28.65
CA ILE A 109 -19.06 -11.57 28.12
C ILE A 109 -18.30 -12.38 29.17
N ASN A 110 -18.29 -11.97 30.43
CA ASN A 110 -17.59 -12.70 31.50
C ASN A 110 -18.16 -14.10 31.73
N ALA A 111 -19.47 -14.29 31.51
CA ALA A 111 -20.10 -15.62 31.63
C ALA A 111 -19.68 -16.55 30.48
N LYS A 112 -19.36 -16.01 29.31
CA LYS A 112 -18.97 -16.79 28.13
C LYS A 112 -17.45 -16.90 27.96
N VAL A 113 -16.72 -15.85 28.30
CA VAL A 113 -15.26 -15.73 28.18
C VAL A 113 -14.70 -15.22 29.53
N PRO A 114 -14.57 -16.07 30.56
CA PRO A 114 -14.16 -15.63 31.89
C PRO A 114 -12.80 -14.94 31.96
N GLY A 115 -11.91 -15.20 30.99
CA GLY A 115 -10.59 -14.57 30.89
C GLY A 115 -10.54 -13.28 30.07
N PHE A 116 -11.68 -12.76 29.60
CA PHE A 116 -11.72 -11.52 28.80
C PHE A 116 -11.31 -10.32 29.65
N ALA A 117 -10.42 -9.47 29.11
CA ALA A 117 -9.82 -8.35 29.82
C ALA A 117 -10.06 -6.98 29.13
N GLY A 118 -11.07 -6.89 28.25
CA GLY A 118 -11.47 -5.63 27.61
C GLY A 118 -10.83 -5.35 26.26
N ASN A 119 -9.93 -6.20 25.78
CA ASN A 119 -9.34 -6.08 24.45
C ASN A 119 -10.20 -6.86 23.43
N PHE A 120 -10.93 -6.14 22.60
CA PHE A 120 -11.81 -6.69 21.58
C PHE A 120 -11.04 -6.89 20.28
N TRP A 121 -11.36 -7.96 19.53
CA TRP A 121 -10.63 -8.31 18.31
C TRP A 121 -11.49 -8.26 17.07
N ALA A 122 -10.86 -7.96 15.95
CA ALA A 122 -11.35 -8.06 14.60
C ALA A 122 -12.84 -7.65 14.44
N PRO A 123 -13.17 -6.38 14.70
CA PRO A 123 -14.54 -5.91 14.54
C PRO A 123 -14.93 -5.88 13.06
N GLU A 124 -16.21 -6.11 12.78
CA GLU A 124 -16.79 -5.91 11.44
C GLU A 124 -18.05 -5.07 11.54
N CYS A 125 -18.18 -4.06 10.67
CA CYS A 125 -19.28 -3.11 10.70
C CYS A 125 -20.05 -3.08 9.39
N LYS A 126 -21.38 -3.14 9.47
CA LYS A 126 -22.27 -3.05 8.32
C LYS A 126 -23.44 -2.12 8.62
N PHE A 127 -23.75 -1.23 7.67
CA PHE A 127 -24.97 -0.43 7.73
C PHE A 127 -26.13 -1.22 7.10
N MET A 128 -27.17 -1.47 7.87
CA MET A 128 -28.41 -2.12 7.41
C MET A 128 -29.57 -1.71 8.30
N ASN A 129 -30.79 -1.74 7.79
CA ASN A 129 -32.04 -1.39 8.52
C ASN A 129 -31.97 -0.04 9.24
N GLY A 130 -31.28 0.96 8.66
CA GLY A 130 -31.15 2.30 9.24
C GLY A 130 -30.21 2.40 10.45
N LYS A 131 -29.40 1.35 10.73
CA LYS A 131 -28.45 1.30 11.83
C LYS A 131 -27.10 0.73 11.37
N TYR A 132 -26.05 1.02 12.11
CA TYR A 132 -24.76 0.36 12.03
C TYR A 132 -24.77 -0.85 12.98
N TYR A 133 -24.45 -2.01 12.44
CA TYR A 133 -24.30 -3.27 13.16
C TYR A 133 -22.80 -3.54 13.26
N LEU A 134 -22.25 -3.53 14.48
CA LEU A 134 -20.85 -3.78 14.76
C LEU A 134 -20.72 -5.13 15.48
N TYR A 135 -20.17 -6.11 14.81
CA TYR A 135 -19.81 -7.40 15.36
C TYR A 135 -18.38 -7.32 15.90
N TYR A 136 -18.10 -7.97 17.00
CA TYR A 136 -16.81 -7.92 17.66
C TYR A 136 -16.49 -9.24 18.34
N SER A 137 -15.21 -9.60 18.43
CA SER A 137 -14.75 -10.84 19.06
C SER A 137 -14.27 -10.59 20.48
N CYS A 138 -14.63 -11.48 21.39
CA CYS A 138 -14.13 -11.56 22.76
C CYS A 138 -13.44 -12.91 22.94
N SER A 139 -12.15 -12.91 23.27
CA SER A 139 -11.39 -14.15 23.46
C SER A 139 -10.16 -13.92 24.34
N THR A 140 -9.41 -14.99 24.54
CA THR A 140 -8.03 -14.96 25.05
C THR A 140 -7.13 -15.70 24.07
N PHE A 141 -5.88 -15.25 23.95
CA PHE A 141 -4.95 -15.82 22.96
C PHE A 141 -4.76 -17.34 23.18
N GLY A 142 -4.85 -18.10 22.08
CA GLY A 142 -4.69 -19.55 22.09
C GLY A 142 -5.89 -20.32 22.67
N SER A 143 -7.06 -19.68 22.85
CA SER A 143 -8.24 -20.30 23.46
C SER A 143 -9.36 -20.55 22.43
N ARG A 144 -10.10 -21.64 22.64
CA ARG A 144 -11.39 -21.86 21.98
C ARG A 144 -12.56 -21.21 22.72
N VAL A 145 -12.33 -20.77 23.96
CA VAL A 145 -13.35 -20.06 24.75
C VAL A 145 -13.43 -18.65 24.25
N SER A 146 -14.42 -18.39 23.40
CA SER A 146 -14.58 -17.12 22.71
C SER A 146 -16.04 -16.83 22.41
N ALA A 147 -16.34 -15.57 22.11
CA ALA A 147 -17.67 -15.14 21.73
C ALA A 147 -17.61 -13.98 20.74
N ILE A 148 -18.57 -13.96 19.82
CA ILE A 148 -18.88 -12.80 18.98
C ILE A 148 -20.09 -12.12 19.60
N GLY A 149 -19.96 -10.83 19.86
CA GLY A 149 -21.05 -9.94 20.27
C GLY A 149 -21.49 -9.01 19.15
N LEU A 150 -22.59 -8.35 19.36
CA LEU A 150 -23.16 -7.35 18.45
C LEU A 150 -23.50 -6.08 19.24
N ALA A 151 -23.07 -4.93 18.71
CA ALA A 151 -23.54 -3.62 19.14
C ALA A 151 -24.18 -2.88 17.94
N THR A 152 -25.17 -2.03 18.20
CA THR A 152 -25.82 -1.23 17.16
C THR A 152 -25.79 0.26 17.49
N ASN A 153 -25.75 1.11 16.45
CA ASN A 153 -25.86 2.55 16.59
C ASN A 153 -26.61 3.13 15.38
N VAL A 154 -27.43 4.15 15.59
CA VAL A 154 -28.18 4.78 14.50
C VAL A 154 -27.35 5.81 13.73
N THR A 155 -26.23 6.24 14.28
CA THR A 155 -25.33 7.22 13.65
C THR A 155 -23.89 6.97 14.07
N LEU A 156 -22.93 7.33 13.21
CA LEU A 156 -21.50 7.37 13.55
C LEU A 156 -20.98 8.79 13.82
N ASP A 157 -21.85 9.78 13.83
CA ASP A 157 -21.50 11.14 14.22
C ASP A 157 -21.46 11.29 15.76
N PRO A 158 -20.28 11.42 16.40
CA PRO A 158 -20.17 11.51 17.84
C PRO A 158 -20.75 12.80 18.45
N ALA A 159 -21.03 13.81 17.63
CA ALA A 159 -21.68 15.05 18.03
C ALA A 159 -23.22 14.93 18.06
N SER A 160 -23.76 13.89 17.43
CA SER A 160 -25.20 13.65 17.42
C SER A 160 -25.72 13.25 18.80
N PRO A 161 -26.85 13.81 19.28
CA PRO A 161 -27.49 13.35 20.52
C PRO A 161 -27.95 11.89 20.47
N ASN A 162 -28.08 11.32 19.27
CA ASN A 162 -28.44 9.93 19.04
C ASN A 162 -27.23 8.98 18.97
N TYR A 163 -26.00 9.51 19.13
CA TYR A 163 -24.80 8.68 19.13
C TYR A 163 -24.74 7.83 20.39
N LYS A 164 -25.12 6.57 20.25
CA LYS A 164 -25.09 5.61 21.34
C LYS A 164 -24.94 4.20 20.79
N TRP A 165 -23.86 3.53 21.14
CA TRP A 165 -23.73 2.09 20.90
C TRP A 165 -24.57 1.33 21.94
N GLU A 166 -25.45 0.49 21.45
CA GLU A 166 -26.32 -0.37 22.24
C GLU A 166 -25.90 -1.81 22.08
N ASP A 167 -25.53 -2.45 23.19
CA ASP A 167 -25.22 -3.89 23.21
C ASP A 167 -26.46 -4.70 22.85
N GLN A 168 -26.33 -5.57 21.88
CA GLN A 168 -27.36 -6.51 21.45
C GLN A 168 -27.07 -7.94 21.97
N GLY A 169 -26.00 -8.11 22.78
CA GLY A 169 -25.60 -9.37 23.37
C GLY A 169 -24.93 -10.34 22.40
N GLU A 170 -24.81 -11.58 22.85
CA GLU A 170 -24.16 -12.67 22.12
C GLU A 170 -24.76 -12.96 20.74
N VAL A 171 -23.88 -13.25 19.78
CA VAL A 171 -24.19 -13.76 18.44
C VAL A 171 -23.86 -15.23 18.34
N VAL A 172 -22.62 -15.58 18.65
CA VAL A 172 -22.09 -16.95 18.67
C VAL A 172 -21.11 -17.05 19.83
N SER A 173 -21.12 -18.15 20.56
CA SER A 173 -20.05 -18.46 21.52
C SER A 173 -19.58 -19.90 21.40
N THR A 174 -18.35 -20.11 21.81
CA THR A 174 -17.65 -21.41 21.83
C THR A 174 -17.01 -21.63 23.18
N ASN A 175 -16.75 -22.88 23.50
CA ASN A 175 -16.15 -23.30 24.76
C ASN A 175 -14.97 -24.24 24.53
N ALA A 176 -14.34 -24.72 25.58
CA ALA A 176 -13.16 -25.57 25.50
C ALA A 176 -13.36 -26.88 24.72
N SER A 177 -14.60 -27.39 24.64
CA SER A 177 -14.94 -28.61 23.88
C SER A 177 -15.33 -28.33 22.42
N SER A 178 -15.50 -27.07 22.03
CA SER A 178 -15.84 -26.68 20.65
C SER A 178 -14.73 -27.03 19.68
N THR A 179 -15.09 -27.42 18.47
CA THR A 179 -14.11 -27.71 17.39
C THR A 179 -13.55 -26.46 16.75
N VAL A 180 -14.24 -25.32 16.88
CA VAL A 180 -13.87 -24.00 16.34
C VAL A 180 -13.86 -22.98 17.47
N ASN A 181 -13.36 -21.79 17.20
CA ASN A 181 -13.51 -20.62 18.05
C ASN A 181 -14.41 -19.57 17.38
N ALA A 182 -15.08 -18.74 18.17
CA ALA A 182 -15.97 -17.68 17.71
C ALA A 182 -15.22 -16.34 17.70
N ILE A 183 -14.41 -16.12 16.67
CA ILE A 183 -13.71 -14.86 16.41
C ILE A 183 -13.76 -14.50 14.91
N ASP A 184 -13.30 -13.31 14.57
CA ASP A 184 -13.16 -12.79 13.20
C ASP A 184 -14.48 -12.80 12.43
N PRO A 185 -15.53 -12.13 12.93
CA PRO A 185 -16.81 -12.06 12.23
C PRO A 185 -16.65 -11.28 10.92
N ALA A 186 -17.26 -11.80 9.84
CA ALA A 186 -17.45 -11.06 8.61
C ALA A 186 -18.82 -11.36 8.03
N LEU A 187 -19.38 -10.36 7.33
CA LEU A 187 -20.75 -10.40 6.83
C LEU A 187 -20.79 -10.36 5.32
N PHE A 188 -21.62 -11.18 4.72
CA PHE A 188 -21.93 -11.07 3.29
C PHE A 188 -23.41 -11.36 3.01
N GLU A 189 -23.88 -10.84 1.88
CA GLU A 189 -25.19 -11.19 1.35
C GLU A 189 -25.04 -12.08 0.12
N ASP A 190 -25.81 -13.15 0.05
CA ASP A 190 -25.80 -14.03 -1.12
C ASP A 190 -26.70 -13.48 -2.26
N ALA A 191 -26.75 -14.23 -3.37
CA ALA A 191 -27.53 -13.84 -4.53
C ALA A 191 -29.04 -13.74 -4.27
N ASP A 192 -29.53 -14.48 -3.27
CA ASP A 192 -30.93 -14.49 -2.85
C ASP A 192 -31.22 -13.38 -1.83
N GLY A 193 -30.22 -12.60 -1.46
CA GLY A 193 -30.31 -11.56 -0.45
C GLY A 193 -30.33 -12.08 0.97
N LYS A 194 -29.93 -13.33 1.23
CA LYS A 194 -29.76 -13.86 2.60
C LYS A 194 -28.48 -13.30 3.19
N LEU A 195 -28.55 -12.92 4.46
CA LEU A 195 -27.41 -12.46 5.22
C LEU A 195 -26.68 -13.62 5.89
N TRP A 196 -25.37 -13.64 5.78
CA TRP A 196 -24.51 -14.67 6.32
C TRP A 196 -23.43 -14.06 7.20
N LEU A 197 -23.06 -14.79 8.26
CA LEU A 197 -21.89 -14.56 9.11
C LEU A 197 -20.86 -15.64 8.83
N THR A 198 -19.62 -15.24 8.51
CA THR A 198 -18.47 -16.13 8.59
C THR A 198 -17.67 -15.82 9.84
N TYR A 199 -17.05 -16.84 10.45
CA TYR A 199 -16.25 -16.71 11.66
C TYR A 199 -15.36 -17.93 11.87
N GLY A 200 -14.41 -17.82 12.78
CA GLY A 200 -13.53 -18.92 13.14
C GLY A 200 -12.07 -18.70 12.76
N SER A 201 -11.18 -19.51 13.28
CA SER A 201 -9.74 -19.41 13.03
C SER A 201 -9.02 -20.77 13.11
N PHE A 202 -7.76 -20.75 13.50
CA PHE A 202 -6.79 -21.86 13.51
C PHE A 202 -7.29 -23.19 14.10
N PHE A 203 -8.24 -23.19 15.01
CA PHE A 203 -8.67 -24.41 15.69
C PHE A 203 -9.43 -25.38 14.78
N GLY A 204 -10.42 -24.90 14.07
CA GLY A 204 -11.25 -25.74 13.21
C GLY A 204 -11.63 -25.07 11.91
N GLY A 205 -10.96 -23.97 11.59
CA GLY A 205 -11.16 -23.20 10.36
C GLY A 205 -12.42 -22.35 10.39
N ILE A 206 -12.85 -21.98 9.22
CA ILE A 206 -13.93 -21.00 8.99
C ILE A 206 -15.28 -21.71 8.87
N ARG A 207 -16.28 -21.15 9.56
CA ARG A 207 -17.69 -21.54 9.48
C ARG A 207 -18.52 -20.42 8.90
N ALA A 208 -19.62 -20.78 8.24
CA ALA A 208 -20.68 -19.86 7.88
C ALA A 208 -22.00 -20.29 8.51
N THR A 209 -22.79 -19.32 8.98
CA THR A 209 -24.18 -19.51 9.42
C THR A 209 -25.04 -18.38 8.88
N GLN A 210 -26.31 -18.67 8.61
CA GLN A 210 -27.25 -17.65 8.11
C GLN A 210 -27.77 -16.79 9.27
N LEU A 211 -27.90 -15.49 9.04
CA LEU A 211 -28.43 -14.53 9.99
C LEU A 211 -29.86 -14.10 9.60
N ASP A 212 -30.64 -13.79 10.60
CA ASP A 212 -31.84 -12.98 10.45
C ASP A 212 -31.42 -11.51 10.17
N LYS A 213 -31.86 -10.95 9.05
CA LYS A 213 -31.49 -9.59 8.63
C LYS A 213 -32.01 -8.49 9.55
N LEU A 214 -33.11 -8.74 10.29
CA LEU A 214 -33.68 -7.73 11.19
C LEU A 214 -32.91 -7.66 12.51
N THR A 215 -32.57 -8.81 13.06
CA THR A 215 -31.89 -8.89 14.37
C THR A 215 -30.37 -8.91 14.25
N GLY A 216 -29.83 -9.34 13.11
CA GLY A 216 -28.39 -9.61 12.95
C GLY A 216 -27.91 -10.84 13.72
N LYS A 217 -28.82 -11.71 14.17
CA LYS A 217 -28.52 -12.93 14.94
C LYS A 217 -28.65 -14.18 14.06
N PRO A 218 -27.98 -15.28 14.38
CA PRO A 218 -28.15 -16.54 13.67
C PRO A 218 -29.60 -17.02 13.68
N LEU A 219 -30.07 -17.49 12.53
CA LEU A 219 -31.36 -18.17 12.43
C LEU A 219 -31.34 -19.53 13.11
N ASP A 220 -30.23 -20.25 12.93
CA ASP A 220 -30.00 -21.56 13.54
C ASP A 220 -28.49 -21.79 13.67
N LEU A 221 -27.99 -21.94 14.90
CA LEU A 221 -26.59 -22.25 15.17
C LEU A 221 -26.24 -23.74 14.98
N ALA A 222 -27.25 -24.63 14.86
CA ALA A 222 -26.99 -26.04 14.55
C ALA A 222 -26.61 -26.21 13.06
N THR A 223 -27.08 -25.32 12.19
CA THR A 223 -26.76 -25.33 10.77
C THR A 223 -25.55 -24.45 10.49
N GLN A 224 -24.38 -25.09 10.33
CA GLN A 224 -23.12 -24.43 10.01
C GLN A 224 -22.41 -25.12 8.85
N TYR A 225 -21.78 -24.32 8.00
CA TYR A 225 -21.05 -24.80 6.82
C TYR A 225 -19.55 -24.59 7.02
N ALA A 226 -18.74 -25.64 6.83
CA ALA A 226 -17.29 -25.56 6.86
C ALA A 226 -16.78 -25.02 5.52
N LEU A 227 -16.16 -23.84 5.53
CA LEU A 227 -15.73 -23.15 4.30
C LEU A 227 -14.24 -23.31 4.02
N ALA A 228 -13.40 -23.27 5.06
CA ALA A 228 -11.95 -23.40 4.97
C ALA A 228 -11.39 -24.01 6.24
N ASN A 229 -10.21 -24.67 6.15
CA ASN A 229 -9.52 -25.30 7.27
C ASN A 229 -7.99 -25.25 7.07
N GLY A 230 -7.24 -25.78 8.04
CA GLY A 230 -5.78 -25.91 7.94
C GLY A 230 -5.02 -24.63 8.27
N GLY A 231 -5.27 -24.05 9.44
CA GLY A 231 -4.53 -22.89 9.94
C GLY A 231 -4.87 -21.60 9.22
N VAL A 232 -6.15 -21.28 9.18
CA VAL A 232 -6.72 -20.09 8.51
C VAL A 232 -7.53 -19.27 9.49
N GLU A 233 -7.65 -17.95 9.22
CA GLU A 233 -8.49 -17.03 9.98
C GLU A 233 -8.90 -15.82 9.10
N ALA A 234 -9.53 -14.81 9.70
CA ALA A 234 -9.84 -13.53 9.08
C ALA A 234 -10.57 -13.68 7.73
N SER A 235 -11.68 -14.41 7.75
CA SER A 235 -12.46 -14.70 6.55
C SER A 235 -13.25 -13.51 6.07
N TYR A 236 -13.37 -13.34 4.75
CA TYR A 236 -14.28 -12.39 4.12
C TYR A 236 -14.82 -12.94 2.80
N ILE A 237 -16.11 -12.75 2.52
CA ILE A 237 -16.70 -13.20 1.27
C ILE A 237 -17.26 -12.02 0.47
N ILE A 238 -16.89 -11.95 -0.81
CA ILE A 238 -17.51 -11.08 -1.79
C ILE A 238 -18.07 -11.89 -2.95
N ARG A 239 -19.01 -11.30 -3.70
CA ARG A 239 -19.56 -11.88 -4.92
C ARG A 239 -19.13 -11.08 -6.14
N ASN A 240 -18.73 -11.79 -7.20
CA ASN A 240 -18.51 -11.20 -8.51
C ASN A 240 -19.10 -12.13 -9.60
N GLY A 241 -20.04 -11.62 -10.37
CA GLY A 241 -20.76 -12.43 -11.37
C GLY A 241 -21.45 -13.64 -10.72
N SER A 242 -21.09 -14.83 -11.19
CA SER A 242 -21.66 -16.11 -10.71
C SER A 242 -20.89 -16.73 -9.56
N TYR A 243 -19.80 -16.11 -9.10
CA TYR A 243 -18.95 -16.69 -8.08
C TYR A 243 -18.94 -15.90 -6.78
N TYR A 244 -18.81 -16.63 -5.67
CA TYR A 244 -18.44 -16.15 -4.36
C TYR A 244 -16.94 -16.38 -4.19
N TYR A 245 -16.24 -15.41 -3.61
CA TYR A 245 -14.80 -15.43 -3.36
C TYR A 245 -14.58 -15.34 -1.86
N LEU A 246 -14.06 -16.41 -1.27
CA LEU A 246 -13.69 -16.45 0.14
C LEU A 246 -12.21 -16.10 0.29
N PHE A 247 -11.95 -14.95 0.88
CA PHE A 247 -10.62 -14.53 1.32
C PHE A 247 -10.38 -15.08 2.72
N ILE A 248 -9.17 -15.54 2.96
CA ILE A 248 -8.70 -16.07 4.25
C ILE A 248 -7.28 -15.61 4.49
N ASN A 249 -6.86 -15.53 5.74
CA ASN A 249 -5.47 -15.32 6.08
C ASN A 249 -4.80 -16.63 6.49
N ARG A 250 -3.52 -16.77 6.11
CA ARG A 250 -2.61 -17.83 6.55
C ARG A 250 -1.32 -17.23 7.10
N GLY A 251 -0.56 -18.06 7.82
CA GLY A 251 0.68 -17.65 8.45
C GLY A 251 0.47 -17.06 9.84
N ALA A 252 1.54 -16.55 10.43
CA ALA A 252 1.51 -15.99 11.78
C ALA A 252 1.31 -14.47 11.72
N CYS A 253 0.24 -13.96 12.36
CA CYS A 253 0.06 -12.56 12.67
C CYS A 253 0.84 -12.15 13.93
N CYS A 254 0.78 -10.86 14.28
CA CYS A 254 1.08 -10.35 15.61
C CYS A 254 2.56 -10.50 16.04
N GLN A 255 3.48 -10.65 15.08
CA GLN A 255 4.92 -10.81 15.30
C GLN A 255 5.75 -9.66 14.72
N GLY A 256 5.12 -8.52 14.43
CA GLY A 256 5.78 -7.36 13.84
C GLY A 256 6.53 -7.73 12.55
N VAL A 257 7.81 -7.41 12.46
CA VAL A 257 8.64 -7.71 11.27
C VAL A 257 8.81 -9.21 10.98
N ASN A 258 8.51 -10.07 11.93
CA ASN A 258 8.59 -11.54 11.76
C ASN A 258 7.24 -12.15 11.35
N SER A 259 6.20 -11.36 11.15
CA SER A 259 4.89 -11.84 10.71
C SER A 259 4.99 -12.45 9.32
N THR A 260 4.38 -13.62 9.15
CA THR A 260 4.28 -14.33 7.87
C THR A 260 2.86 -14.33 7.30
N TYR A 261 2.02 -13.50 7.86
CA TYR A 261 0.61 -13.36 7.50
C TYR A 261 0.46 -13.01 6.02
N ASN A 262 -0.56 -13.55 5.37
CA ASN A 262 -0.84 -13.29 3.95
C ASN A 262 -2.30 -13.61 3.65
N VAL A 263 -2.86 -12.98 2.62
CA VAL A 263 -4.23 -13.17 2.18
C VAL A 263 -4.27 -14.13 0.99
N GLN A 264 -5.11 -15.15 1.10
CA GLN A 264 -5.36 -16.12 0.05
C GLN A 264 -6.85 -16.15 -0.30
N VAL A 265 -7.19 -16.66 -1.47
CA VAL A 265 -8.57 -16.72 -1.95
C VAL A 265 -8.89 -18.05 -2.61
N GLY A 266 -10.14 -18.49 -2.42
CA GLY A 266 -10.78 -19.52 -3.22
C GLY A 266 -12.14 -19.04 -3.71
N ARG A 267 -12.69 -19.65 -4.77
CA ARG A 267 -14.02 -19.31 -5.29
C ARG A 267 -14.96 -20.50 -5.34
N SER A 268 -16.26 -20.21 -5.27
CA SER A 268 -17.34 -21.19 -5.35
C SER A 268 -18.53 -20.60 -6.11
N ALA A 269 -19.32 -21.44 -6.77
CA ALA A 269 -20.63 -21.04 -7.30
C ALA A 269 -21.72 -21.00 -6.21
N SER A 270 -21.46 -21.57 -5.03
CA SER A 270 -22.39 -21.59 -3.88
C SER A 270 -21.82 -20.75 -2.73
N PRO A 271 -22.64 -20.00 -1.97
CA PRO A 271 -22.21 -19.26 -0.78
C PRO A 271 -21.65 -20.18 0.31
N THR A 272 -22.05 -21.43 0.35
CA THR A 272 -21.64 -22.44 1.34
C THR A 272 -20.51 -23.35 0.87
N GLY A 273 -19.89 -23.04 -0.28
CA GLY A 273 -18.76 -23.79 -0.84
C GLY A 273 -19.17 -24.99 -1.71
N PRO A 274 -18.23 -25.89 -2.06
CA PRO A 274 -16.81 -25.81 -1.70
C PRO A 274 -16.09 -24.62 -2.41
N TYR A 275 -15.20 -23.96 -1.69
CA TYR A 275 -14.32 -22.92 -2.25
C TYR A 275 -13.03 -23.56 -2.76
N LEU A 276 -12.72 -23.38 -4.03
CA LEU A 276 -11.55 -23.94 -4.71
C LEU A 276 -10.58 -22.82 -5.09
N ASP A 277 -9.30 -23.07 -4.97
CA ASP A 277 -8.25 -22.18 -5.47
C ASP A 277 -8.06 -22.30 -7.00
N LYS A 278 -7.11 -21.55 -7.57
CA LYS A 278 -6.81 -21.58 -9.02
C LYS A 278 -6.37 -22.97 -9.53
N ASN A 279 -5.88 -23.82 -8.65
CA ASN A 279 -5.44 -25.17 -8.97
C ASN A 279 -6.52 -26.24 -8.72
N GLY A 280 -7.73 -25.82 -8.31
CA GLY A 280 -8.84 -26.73 -8.00
C GLY A 280 -8.74 -27.37 -6.60
N VAL A 281 -7.83 -26.95 -5.73
CA VAL A 281 -7.69 -27.47 -4.37
C VAL A 281 -8.65 -26.73 -3.45
N SER A 282 -9.42 -27.51 -2.67
CA SER A 282 -10.37 -26.94 -1.71
C SER A 282 -9.67 -26.23 -0.56
N LEU A 283 -10.22 -25.07 -0.14
CA LEU A 283 -9.76 -24.35 1.06
C LEU A 283 -9.91 -25.20 2.34
N ASN A 284 -10.83 -26.17 2.36
CA ASN A 284 -10.93 -27.16 3.45
C ASN A 284 -9.79 -28.18 3.44
N SER A 285 -9.04 -28.29 2.35
CA SER A 285 -7.93 -29.23 2.16
C SER A 285 -6.58 -28.53 2.00
N GLY A 286 -6.46 -27.30 2.49
CA GLY A 286 -5.23 -26.53 2.46
C GLY A 286 -4.99 -25.73 1.17
N GLY A 287 -5.96 -25.69 0.25
CA GLY A 287 -5.91 -24.82 -0.93
C GLY A 287 -5.91 -23.34 -0.57
N GLY A 288 -5.58 -22.51 -1.55
CA GLY A 288 -5.58 -21.04 -1.45
C GLY A 288 -4.68 -20.39 -2.48
N THR A 289 -5.23 -19.48 -3.27
CA THR A 289 -4.44 -18.64 -4.19
C THR A 289 -4.01 -17.38 -3.48
N SER A 290 -2.72 -17.11 -3.38
CA SER A 290 -2.19 -15.88 -2.76
C SER A 290 -2.60 -14.64 -3.56
N VAL A 291 -3.13 -13.61 -2.88
CA VAL A 291 -3.55 -12.35 -3.49
C VAL A 291 -2.92 -11.12 -2.82
N LEU A 292 -2.44 -11.26 -1.57
CA LEU A 292 -1.72 -10.21 -0.89
C LEU A 292 -0.73 -10.85 0.10
N ALA A 293 0.54 -10.51 -0.03
CA ALA A 293 1.62 -11.07 0.79
C ALA A 293 2.65 -9.99 1.14
N THR A 294 3.60 -10.34 1.98
CA THR A 294 4.76 -9.50 2.30
C THR A 294 5.48 -9.06 1.04
N SER A 295 5.73 -7.77 0.92
CA SER A 295 6.51 -7.17 -0.15
C SER A 295 7.24 -5.92 0.37
N GLY A 296 8.58 -5.91 0.30
CA GLY A 296 9.38 -4.82 0.85
C GLY A 296 9.11 -4.62 2.35
N HIS A 297 8.83 -3.38 2.73
CA HIS A 297 8.52 -3.03 4.12
C HIS A 297 7.06 -3.29 4.53
N TYR A 298 6.18 -3.65 3.59
CA TYR A 298 4.80 -4.08 3.88
C TYR A 298 4.81 -5.55 4.28
N ILE A 299 4.85 -5.83 5.58
CA ILE A 299 5.02 -7.18 6.13
C ILE A 299 3.69 -7.71 6.64
N GLY A 300 3.41 -8.97 6.35
CA GLY A 300 2.29 -9.71 6.94
C GLY A 300 0.91 -9.07 6.78
N PRO A 301 0.47 -8.72 5.55
CA PRO A 301 -0.83 -8.09 5.36
C PRO A 301 -1.99 -9.03 5.70
N GLY A 302 -3.04 -8.48 6.30
CA GLY A 302 -4.21 -9.28 6.64
C GLY A 302 -5.45 -8.52 7.07
N GLN A 303 -6.52 -9.28 7.37
CA GLN A 303 -7.84 -8.79 7.76
C GLN A 303 -8.42 -7.85 6.70
N VAL A 304 -8.89 -8.42 5.58
CA VAL A 304 -9.43 -7.63 4.47
C VAL A 304 -10.90 -7.27 4.67
N GLY A 305 -11.27 -6.01 4.36
CA GLY A 305 -12.65 -5.55 4.25
C GLY A 305 -12.85 -4.86 2.89
N PHE A 306 -14.03 -4.99 2.29
CA PHE A 306 -14.29 -4.50 0.92
C PHE A 306 -15.37 -3.43 0.91
N TYR A 307 -15.01 -2.24 0.44
CA TYR A 307 -15.91 -1.10 0.30
C TYR A 307 -15.91 -0.60 -1.15
N GLN A 308 -17.10 -0.44 -1.74
CA GLN A 308 -17.23 0.01 -3.11
C GLN A 308 -17.87 1.41 -3.18
N GLU A 309 -17.23 2.31 -3.91
CA GLU A 309 -17.74 3.64 -4.20
C GLU A 309 -17.22 4.14 -5.56
N ASN A 310 -18.09 4.79 -6.35
CA ASN A 310 -17.73 5.40 -7.64
C ASN A 310 -16.99 4.45 -8.60
N GLY A 311 -17.39 3.17 -8.63
CA GLY A 311 -16.77 2.15 -9.49
C GLY A 311 -15.41 1.64 -9.03
N VAL A 312 -14.95 2.06 -7.85
CA VAL A 312 -13.71 1.59 -7.24
C VAL A 312 -14.04 0.73 -6.03
N THR A 313 -13.37 -0.41 -5.89
CA THR A 313 -13.46 -1.23 -4.68
C THR A 313 -12.19 -1.05 -3.86
N TYR A 314 -12.33 -0.38 -2.74
CA TYR A 314 -11.28 -0.19 -1.74
C TYR A 314 -11.22 -1.41 -0.82
N VAL A 315 -10.01 -1.90 -0.55
CA VAL A 315 -9.78 -3.05 0.32
C VAL A 315 -8.99 -2.59 1.54
N SER A 316 -9.68 -2.41 2.66
CA SER A 316 -9.01 -2.14 3.94
C SER A 316 -8.27 -3.38 4.41
N HIS A 317 -7.07 -3.21 4.95
CA HIS A 317 -6.29 -4.27 5.59
C HIS A 317 -5.22 -3.64 6.48
N HIS A 318 -4.70 -4.41 7.43
CA HIS A 318 -3.49 -4.01 8.12
C HIS A 318 -2.24 -4.60 7.46
N TYR A 319 -1.09 -4.05 7.79
CA TYR A 319 0.23 -4.61 7.54
C TYR A 319 1.17 -4.17 8.67
N TYR A 320 2.29 -4.85 8.83
CA TYR A 320 3.33 -4.47 9.79
C TYR A 320 4.41 -3.69 9.06
N GLU A 321 4.63 -2.43 9.47
CA GLU A 321 5.56 -1.52 8.82
C GLU A 321 7.01 -1.87 9.16
N GLY A 322 7.77 -2.34 8.16
CA GLY A 322 9.15 -2.79 8.34
C GLY A 322 10.10 -1.68 8.78
N PHE A 323 9.86 -0.44 8.38
CA PHE A 323 10.65 0.71 8.82
C PHE A 323 10.32 1.17 10.25
N GLU A 324 9.22 0.69 10.84
CA GLU A 324 8.79 1.01 12.20
C GLU A 324 8.76 -0.20 13.11
N ASN A 325 9.73 -1.08 12.95
CA ASN A 325 9.85 -2.26 13.79
C ASN A 325 8.58 -3.13 13.83
N GLY A 326 7.82 -3.12 12.72
CA GLY A 326 6.61 -3.91 12.59
C GLY A 326 5.38 -3.34 13.31
N ALA A 327 5.30 -2.02 13.48
CA ALA A 327 4.09 -1.37 13.95
C ALA A 327 2.91 -1.65 12.99
N PRO A 328 1.73 -2.06 13.48
CA PRO A 328 0.59 -2.32 12.60
C PRO A 328 0.01 -1.03 12.04
N LYS A 329 -0.25 -1.00 10.74
CA LYS A 329 -0.76 0.15 10.00
C LYS A 329 -1.95 -0.23 9.12
N LEU A 330 -2.88 0.69 8.97
CA LEU A 330 -3.92 0.64 7.95
C LEU A 330 -3.30 0.83 6.56
N SER A 331 -3.75 0.04 5.60
CA SER A 331 -3.52 0.26 4.19
C SER A 331 -4.83 0.08 3.41
N LEU A 332 -4.94 0.78 2.29
CA LEU A 332 -6.00 0.59 1.33
C LEU A 332 -5.40 0.04 0.04
N ALA A 333 -5.96 -1.08 -0.44
CA ALA A 333 -5.66 -1.63 -1.74
C ALA A 333 -6.85 -1.44 -2.69
N ASN A 334 -6.60 -1.64 -3.97
CA ASN A 334 -7.60 -1.65 -5.03
C ASN A 334 -7.88 -3.10 -5.44
N LEU A 335 -9.16 -3.46 -5.58
CA LEU A 335 -9.57 -4.73 -6.15
C LEU A 335 -9.75 -4.59 -7.66
N GLN A 336 -9.05 -5.41 -8.40
CA GLN A 336 -9.20 -5.60 -9.83
C GLN A 336 -9.53 -7.07 -10.12
N TRP A 337 -9.93 -7.37 -11.36
CA TRP A 337 -10.25 -8.73 -11.79
C TRP A 337 -9.40 -9.09 -12.99
N ASP A 338 -8.76 -10.25 -12.95
CA ASP A 338 -8.07 -10.78 -14.13
C ASP A 338 -9.07 -11.33 -15.18
N ALA A 339 -8.58 -11.66 -16.37
CA ALA A 339 -9.42 -12.17 -17.46
C ALA A 339 -10.14 -13.48 -17.11
N ALA A 340 -9.65 -14.24 -16.12
CA ALA A 340 -10.26 -15.47 -15.62
C ALA A 340 -11.17 -15.23 -14.43
N GLN A 341 -11.50 -13.95 -14.15
CA GLN A 341 -12.34 -13.49 -13.03
C GLN A 341 -11.77 -13.83 -11.66
N TRP A 342 -10.46 -13.86 -11.48
CA TRP A 342 -9.84 -13.93 -10.16
C TRP A 342 -9.50 -12.55 -9.65
N PRO A 343 -9.64 -12.32 -8.32
CA PRO A 343 -9.30 -11.04 -7.74
C PRO A 343 -7.80 -10.79 -7.76
N VAL A 344 -7.44 -9.56 -8.06
CA VAL A 344 -6.09 -9.01 -7.99
C VAL A 344 -6.13 -7.85 -7.00
N LEU A 345 -5.52 -8.02 -5.84
CA LEU A 345 -5.38 -6.96 -4.86
C LEU A 345 -4.06 -6.24 -5.11
N THR A 346 -4.12 -4.95 -5.36
CA THR A 346 -2.94 -4.14 -5.61
C THR A 346 -3.00 -2.82 -4.85
N ARG A 347 -1.85 -2.35 -4.35
CA ARG A 347 -1.70 -1.00 -3.82
C ARG A 347 -1.39 0.01 -4.92
N ASP A 348 -1.22 -0.44 -6.16
CA ASP A 348 -0.97 0.42 -7.30
C ASP A 348 -2.28 1.07 -7.76
N TRP A 349 -2.44 2.36 -7.50
CA TRP A 349 -3.59 3.15 -7.91
C TRP A 349 -3.48 3.68 -9.33
N VAL A 350 -2.27 3.72 -9.86
CA VAL A 350 -1.95 4.26 -11.18
C VAL A 350 -1.29 3.18 -12.03
N GLY A 351 -1.83 2.92 -13.21
CA GLY A 351 -1.20 2.02 -14.16
C GLY A 351 0.15 2.56 -14.67
N ALA A 352 1.04 1.66 -15.08
CA ALA A 352 2.25 2.09 -15.79
C ALA A 352 1.87 2.85 -17.07
N GLY A 353 2.53 3.96 -17.35
CA GLY A 353 2.21 4.77 -18.52
C GLY A 353 2.69 6.20 -18.41
N ARG A 354 2.36 6.98 -19.43
CA ARG A 354 2.70 8.40 -19.51
C ARG A 354 1.50 9.26 -19.17
N TYR A 355 1.71 10.21 -18.27
CA TYR A 355 0.66 11.07 -17.73
C TYR A 355 1.08 12.53 -17.72
N GLU A 356 0.08 13.40 -17.76
CA GLU A 356 0.16 14.79 -17.35
C GLU A 356 -0.40 14.90 -15.92
N ILE A 357 0.35 15.51 -15.03
CA ILE A 357 -0.02 15.65 -13.61
C ILE A 357 -0.53 17.06 -13.40
N THR A 358 -1.83 17.23 -13.16
CA THR A 358 -2.48 18.54 -13.06
C THR A 358 -2.89 18.86 -11.62
N SER A 359 -2.54 20.04 -11.13
CA SER A 359 -2.95 20.54 -9.82
C SER A 359 -4.45 20.83 -9.78
N ARG A 360 -5.14 20.29 -8.78
CA ARG A 360 -6.54 20.59 -8.50
C ARG A 360 -6.78 22.03 -8.02
N ASN A 361 -5.74 22.67 -7.50
CA ASN A 361 -5.81 24.04 -7.02
C ASN A 361 -5.73 25.07 -8.15
N SER A 362 -4.76 24.91 -9.06
CA SER A 362 -4.44 25.94 -10.06
C SER A 362 -4.78 25.53 -11.48
N GLY A 363 -5.09 24.26 -11.75
CA GLY A 363 -5.23 23.72 -13.09
C GLY A 363 -3.91 23.67 -13.89
N LYS A 364 -2.78 24.03 -13.26
CA LYS A 364 -1.45 23.95 -13.87
C LYS A 364 -0.86 22.55 -13.73
N VAL A 365 0.13 22.25 -14.56
CA VAL A 365 0.72 20.93 -14.65
C VAL A 365 2.11 20.88 -14.03
N TRP A 366 2.58 19.71 -13.61
CA TRP A 366 3.99 19.48 -13.29
C TRP A 366 4.83 19.76 -14.54
N ASP A 367 5.84 20.57 -14.38
CA ASP A 367 6.69 21.06 -15.46
C ASP A 367 8.16 20.95 -15.03
N ALA A 368 8.99 20.29 -15.82
CA ALA A 368 10.44 20.41 -15.71
C ALA A 368 10.80 21.82 -16.21
N TRP A 369 10.81 22.77 -15.26
CA TRP A 369 10.78 24.21 -15.52
C TRP A 369 11.96 24.70 -16.35
N GLY A 370 11.65 25.26 -17.52
CA GLY A 370 12.66 25.66 -18.50
C GLY A 370 12.91 24.60 -19.58
N CYS A 371 12.30 23.41 -19.50
CA CYS A 371 12.32 22.38 -20.57
C CYS A 371 13.74 22.02 -21.05
N THR A 372 14.73 21.90 -20.16
CA THR A 372 16.11 21.56 -20.54
C THR A 372 16.47 20.08 -20.38
N GLY A 373 15.76 19.35 -19.50
CA GLY A 373 15.98 17.92 -19.24
C GLY A 373 17.31 17.60 -18.57
N VAL A 374 17.83 18.49 -17.73
CA VAL A 374 19.13 18.32 -17.04
C VAL A 374 18.94 18.03 -15.55
N ALA A 375 19.93 17.36 -14.94
CA ALA A 375 19.94 17.12 -13.50
C ALA A 375 19.97 18.45 -12.71
N GLY A 376 19.27 18.49 -11.56
CA GLY A 376 19.09 19.69 -10.75
C GLY A 376 18.02 20.65 -11.26
N GLN A 377 17.40 20.39 -12.41
CA GLN A 377 16.32 21.22 -12.93
C GLN A 377 15.10 21.17 -12.02
N ALA A 378 14.56 22.34 -11.67
CA ALA A 378 13.39 22.46 -10.81
C ALA A 378 12.15 21.81 -11.46
N ILE A 379 11.37 21.11 -10.65
CA ILE A 379 10.01 20.73 -11.01
C ILE A 379 9.06 21.77 -10.41
N ALA A 380 8.35 22.50 -11.28
CA ALA A 380 7.44 23.58 -10.91
C ALA A 380 6.05 23.35 -11.48
N GLN A 381 5.06 24.15 -11.08
CA GLN A 381 3.81 24.19 -11.82
C GLN A 381 3.93 25.11 -13.05
N GLY A 382 3.57 24.61 -14.22
CA GLY A 382 3.58 25.33 -15.48
C GLY A 382 2.19 25.47 -16.08
N ASN A 383 1.99 26.46 -16.96
CA ASN A 383 0.78 26.50 -17.77
C ASN A 383 0.77 25.29 -18.72
N LYS A 384 -0.38 24.66 -18.84
CA LYS A 384 -0.54 23.50 -19.72
C LYS A 384 -0.24 23.87 -21.17
N ALA A 385 0.72 23.19 -21.76
CA ALA A 385 1.18 23.40 -23.13
C ALA A 385 1.47 22.11 -23.91
N SER A 386 1.15 20.96 -23.29
CA SER A 386 1.37 19.62 -23.87
C SER A 386 2.82 19.35 -24.32
N LEU A 387 3.78 20.01 -23.66
CA LEU A 387 5.20 19.82 -23.94
C LEU A 387 5.73 18.53 -23.34
N THR A 388 6.80 17.98 -23.91
CA THR A 388 7.44 16.75 -23.40
C THR A 388 7.94 16.93 -21.96
N CYS A 389 8.38 18.12 -21.57
CA CYS A 389 8.78 18.45 -20.19
C CYS A 389 7.62 18.50 -19.19
N GLN A 390 6.36 18.44 -19.66
CA GLN A 390 5.14 18.36 -18.84
C GLN A 390 4.56 16.94 -18.82
N GLN A 391 5.26 15.97 -19.39
CA GLN A 391 4.85 14.57 -19.45
C GLN A 391 5.72 13.71 -18.56
N TRP A 392 5.09 12.77 -17.86
CA TRP A 392 5.72 11.98 -16.81
C TRP A 392 5.40 10.51 -16.96
N ASP A 393 6.43 9.67 -17.00
CA ASP A 393 6.30 8.23 -17.08
C ASP A 393 6.29 7.63 -15.67
N PHE A 394 5.24 6.89 -15.36
CA PHE A 394 5.05 6.21 -14.09
C PHE A 394 5.50 4.75 -14.22
N THR A 395 6.38 4.34 -13.34
CA THR A 395 6.81 2.93 -13.23
C THR A 395 6.64 2.50 -11.78
N SER A 396 5.79 1.51 -11.53
CA SER A 396 5.66 0.94 -10.19
C SER A 396 6.98 0.28 -9.79
N VAL A 397 7.39 0.53 -8.56
CA VAL A 397 8.50 -0.18 -7.90
C VAL A 397 7.97 -1.16 -6.86
N GLY A 398 6.65 -1.36 -6.83
CA GLY A 398 5.89 -2.23 -5.94
C GLY A 398 5.15 -1.45 -4.85
N ASN A 399 4.17 -2.10 -4.24
CA ASN A 399 3.44 -1.60 -3.07
C ASN A 399 2.71 -0.26 -3.23
N GLY A 400 2.40 0.18 -4.45
CA GLY A 400 1.84 1.51 -4.72
C GLY A 400 2.88 2.62 -4.67
N GLU A 401 4.14 2.26 -4.75
CA GLU A 401 5.28 3.16 -4.84
C GLU A 401 5.75 3.26 -6.28
N TYR A 402 6.15 4.46 -6.68
CA TYR A 402 6.46 4.76 -8.07
C TYR A 402 7.76 5.52 -8.22
N LYS A 403 8.53 5.13 -9.22
CA LYS A 403 9.47 5.97 -9.91
C LYS A 403 8.69 6.81 -10.92
N ILE A 404 8.86 8.13 -10.90
CA ILE A 404 8.22 9.07 -11.83
C ILE A 404 9.33 9.75 -12.62
N THR A 405 9.40 9.51 -13.93
CA THR A 405 10.45 10.09 -14.78
C THR A 405 9.88 11.08 -15.76
N ASN A 406 10.59 12.19 -16.00
CA ASN A 406 10.21 13.17 -17.00
C ASN A 406 10.46 12.63 -18.41
N ALA A 407 9.50 12.78 -19.30
CA ALA A 407 9.61 12.29 -20.67
C ALA A 407 10.70 13.01 -21.50
N LEU A 408 11.09 14.23 -21.11
CA LEU A 408 12.25 14.93 -21.65
C LEU A 408 13.50 14.52 -20.86
N GLY A 409 14.33 13.67 -21.44
CA GLY A 409 15.62 13.28 -20.85
C GLY A 409 15.56 12.09 -19.89
N GLY A 410 14.38 11.59 -19.48
CA GLY A 410 14.23 10.37 -18.68
C GLY A 410 14.70 10.48 -17.23
N LEU A 411 14.97 11.69 -16.72
CA LEU A 411 15.38 11.93 -15.34
C LEU A 411 14.19 11.77 -14.38
N ALA A 412 14.46 11.23 -13.20
CA ALA A 412 13.44 11.02 -12.17
C ALA A 412 13.14 12.31 -11.39
N ALA A 413 11.88 12.45 -10.98
CA ALA A 413 11.51 13.38 -9.93
C ALA A 413 12.21 12.97 -8.63
N GLU A 414 12.83 13.93 -7.98
CA GLU A 414 13.61 13.75 -6.76
C GLU A 414 13.32 14.87 -5.77
N VAL A 415 13.26 14.54 -4.50
CA VAL A 415 13.32 15.54 -3.43
C VAL A 415 14.78 15.98 -3.28
N ALA A 416 15.04 17.26 -3.51
CA ALA A 416 16.39 17.82 -3.51
C ALA A 416 17.17 17.46 -2.23
N SER A 417 18.42 17.04 -2.39
CA SER A 417 19.31 16.61 -1.31
C SER A 417 18.74 15.47 -0.45
N CYS A 418 17.78 14.71 -0.95
CA CYS A 418 17.03 13.71 -0.19
C CYS A 418 16.50 14.24 1.16
N SER A 419 16.10 15.51 1.22
CA SER A 419 15.64 16.15 2.45
C SER A 419 14.24 15.64 2.84
N PRO A 420 14.05 15.09 4.05
CA PRO A 420 12.73 14.68 4.54
C PRO A 420 11.94 15.85 5.15
N TYR A 421 12.47 17.07 5.14
CA TYR A 421 11.93 18.20 5.88
C TYR A 421 10.88 18.98 5.09
N LEU A 422 10.09 19.79 5.83
CA LEU A 422 9.15 20.74 5.25
C LEU A 422 9.82 21.68 4.26
N ALA A 423 9.07 22.05 3.22
CA ALA A 423 9.50 22.93 2.15
C ALA A 423 10.68 22.42 1.29
N ALA A 424 11.12 21.15 1.48
CA ALA A 424 12.08 20.51 0.56
C ALA A 424 11.55 20.57 -0.87
N LYS A 425 12.41 20.92 -1.85
CA LYS A 425 12.01 21.19 -3.22
C LYS A 425 12.12 19.96 -4.09
N LEU A 426 11.29 19.90 -5.14
CA LEU A 426 11.38 18.86 -6.16
C LEU A 426 12.26 19.31 -7.31
N GLN A 427 13.11 18.39 -7.78
CA GLN A 427 14.00 18.58 -8.92
C GLN A 427 14.07 17.30 -9.78
N LEU A 428 14.70 17.40 -10.94
CA LEU A 428 15.07 16.24 -11.76
C LEU A 428 16.45 15.71 -11.35
N ASN A 429 16.63 14.39 -11.31
CA ASN A 429 17.94 13.78 -11.16
C ASN A 429 17.98 12.38 -11.80
N ALA A 430 19.19 11.84 -12.02
CA ALA A 430 19.35 10.47 -12.45
C ALA A 430 18.75 9.50 -11.39
N TYR A 431 17.98 8.53 -11.84
CA TYR A 431 17.40 7.55 -10.93
C TYR A 431 18.48 6.63 -10.37
N SER A 432 18.60 6.57 -9.07
CA SER A 432 19.56 5.74 -8.33
C SER A 432 18.92 4.76 -7.34
N GLY A 433 17.58 4.74 -7.29
CA GLY A 433 16.83 3.87 -6.37
C GLY A 433 16.70 4.40 -4.94
N LEU A 434 17.11 5.65 -4.70
CA LEU A 434 16.95 6.28 -3.38
C LEU A 434 15.47 6.53 -3.05
N LEU A 435 15.11 6.46 -1.78
CA LEU A 435 13.73 6.68 -1.30
C LEU A 435 13.19 8.08 -1.63
N CYS A 436 14.06 9.08 -1.74
CA CYS A 436 13.69 10.43 -2.17
C CYS A 436 13.36 10.58 -3.65
N GLN A 437 13.53 9.51 -4.45
CA GLN A 437 13.15 9.41 -5.85
C GLN A 437 11.93 8.49 -6.06
N GLN A 438 11.30 8.08 -4.97
CA GLN A 438 10.14 7.20 -4.97
C GLN A 438 8.98 7.87 -4.25
N PHE A 439 7.80 7.73 -4.82
CA PHE A 439 6.58 8.36 -4.31
C PHE A 439 5.49 7.32 -4.14
N LYS A 440 4.93 7.25 -2.94
CA LYS A 440 3.67 6.53 -2.71
C LYS A 440 2.53 7.36 -3.25
N ILE A 441 1.64 6.72 -4.01
CA ILE A 441 0.48 7.39 -4.56
C ILE A 441 -0.77 6.83 -3.89
N GLU A 442 -1.54 7.70 -3.25
CA GLU A 442 -2.83 7.37 -2.67
C GLU A 442 -3.95 8.03 -3.45
N ARG A 443 -5.06 7.29 -3.59
CA ARG A 443 -6.25 7.77 -4.30
C ARG A 443 -7.28 8.30 -3.31
N ALA A 444 -7.68 9.55 -3.49
CA ALA A 444 -8.74 10.16 -2.70
C ALA A 444 -10.14 9.78 -3.21
N ASN A 445 -11.14 9.98 -2.37
CA ASN A 445 -12.55 9.69 -2.66
C ASN A 445 -13.13 10.48 -3.84
N ASP A 446 -12.55 11.65 -4.15
CA ASP A 446 -12.94 12.51 -5.28
C ASP A 446 -12.23 12.11 -6.60
N GLY A 447 -11.48 11.03 -6.59
CA GLY A 447 -10.71 10.53 -7.73
C GLY A 447 -9.38 11.23 -7.98
N SER A 448 -9.01 12.21 -7.18
CA SER A 448 -7.67 12.81 -7.21
C SER A 448 -6.64 11.93 -6.50
N TYR A 449 -5.38 12.29 -6.68
CA TYR A 449 -4.24 11.57 -6.13
C TYR A 449 -3.42 12.47 -5.22
N VAL A 450 -2.81 11.86 -4.21
CA VAL A 450 -1.82 12.46 -3.32
C VAL A 450 -0.50 11.73 -3.53
N PHE A 451 0.58 12.47 -3.68
CA PHE A 451 1.94 11.94 -3.88
C PHE A 451 2.74 12.18 -2.62
N ALA A 452 3.05 11.14 -1.87
CA ALA A 452 3.88 11.20 -0.67
C ALA A 452 5.30 10.72 -0.97
N SER A 453 6.30 11.49 -0.63
CA SER A 453 7.70 11.03 -0.70
C SER A 453 7.91 9.86 0.25
N ILE A 454 8.51 8.79 -0.23
CA ILE A 454 8.87 7.63 0.63
C ILE A 454 9.87 8.05 1.71
N ASN A 455 10.71 9.04 1.44
CA ASN A 455 11.59 9.63 2.44
C ASN A 455 10.86 10.69 3.27
N GLY A 456 10.28 10.30 4.41
CA GLY A 456 9.66 11.19 5.39
C GLY A 456 8.16 11.44 5.25
N ASN A 457 7.48 10.72 4.36
CA ASN A 457 6.01 10.70 4.17
C ASN A 457 5.31 12.07 3.98
N ARG A 458 6.06 13.10 3.59
CA ARG A 458 5.47 14.38 3.24
C ARG A 458 4.95 14.39 1.82
N VAL A 459 3.87 15.12 1.63
CA VAL A 459 3.19 15.14 0.34
C VAL A 459 3.67 16.28 -0.54
N VAL A 460 3.65 16.05 -1.84
CA VAL A 460 3.98 17.07 -2.84
C VAL A 460 2.86 18.11 -2.89
N GLU A 461 3.25 19.38 -2.81
CA GLU A 461 2.32 20.51 -2.86
C GLU A 461 2.77 21.61 -3.81
N VAL A 462 1.81 22.47 -4.16
CA VAL A 462 2.08 23.82 -4.65
C VAL A 462 2.21 24.75 -3.45
N PRO A 463 3.42 25.24 -3.10
CA PRO A 463 3.62 26.07 -1.92
C PRO A 463 2.69 27.29 -1.88
N GLY A 464 2.09 27.52 -0.70
CA GLY A 464 1.17 28.62 -0.47
C GLY A 464 -0.10 28.60 -1.33
N ALA A 465 -0.48 27.43 -1.86
CA ALA A 465 -1.60 27.27 -2.79
C ALA A 465 -1.55 28.26 -3.98
N SER A 466 -0.35 28.60 -4.44
CA SER A 466 -0.12 29.60 -5.47
C SER A 466 -0.83 29.26 -6.78
N GLN A 467 -1.30 30.31 -7.46
CA GLN A 467 -1.88 30.24 -8.80
C GLN A 467 -0.86 30.62 -9.89
N THR A 468 0.39 30.96 -9.51
CA THR A 468 1.40 31.50 -10.41
C THR A 468 2.21 30.37 -11.05
N ALA A 469 2.42 30.42 -12.38
CA ALA A 469 3.35 29.53 -13.07
C ALA A 469 4.80 29.78 -12.64
N GLY A 470 5.64 28.74 -12.66
CA GLY A 470 7.04 28.80 -12.23
C GLY A 470 7.26 28.59 -10.73
N VAL A 471 6.21 28.45 -9.94
CA VAL A 471 6.35 28.10 -8.51
C VAL A 471 6.82 26.67 -8.39
N GLN A 472 8.04 26.50 -7.85
CA GLN A 472 8.65 25.19 -7.65
C GLN A 472 7.87 24.37 -6.61
N LEU A 473 7.54 23.14 -6.94
CA LEU A 473 6.86 22.20 -6.05
C LEU A 473 7.74 21.87 -4.84
N GLY A 474 7.09 21.61 -3.73
CA GLY A 474 7.76 21.26 -2.49
C GLY A 474 7.03 20.20 -1.71
N LEU A 475 7.59 19.81 -0.56
CA LEU A 475 6.99 18.89 0.38
C LEU A 475 6.35 19.63 1.54
N TRP A 476 5.19 19.18 1.97
CA TRP A 476 4.52 19.66 3.17
C TRP A 476 3.77 18.54 3.90
N ASP A 477 3.41 18.77 5.15
CA ASP A 477 2.53 17.86 5.86
C ASP A 477 1.12 17.91 5.23
N TYR A 478 0.48 16.75 5.11
CA TYR A 478 -0.82 16.67 4.47
C TYR A 478 -1.89 17.39 5.32
N ASN A 479 -2.64 18.28 4.69
CA ASN A 479 -3.70 19.07 5.33
C ASN A 479 -5.03 19.07 4.56
N GLY A 480 -5.13 18.26 3.50
CA GLY A 480 -6.33 18.14 2.68
C GLY A 480 -6.54 19.28 1.66
N CYS A 481 -5.61 20.24 1.57
CA CYS A 481 -5.66 21.33 0.58
C CYS A 481 -5.72 20.79 -0.85
N THR A 482 -6.49 21.45 -1.74
CA THR A 482 -6.45 21.16 -3.18
C THR A 482 -5.08 21.39 -3.80
N CYS A 483 -4.20 22.18 -3.14
CA CYS A 483 -2.81 22.39 -3.49
C CYS A 483 -1.91 21.14 -3.34
N GLN A 484 -2.40 20.10 -2.65
CA GLN A 484 -1.76 18.80 -2.46
C GLN A 484 -2.49 17.68 -3.25
N ARG A 485 -3.46 18.05 -4.08
CA ARG A 485 -4.29 17.12 -4.84
C ARG A 485 -4.01 17.25 -6.33
N TRP A 486 -3.89 16.12 -6.99
CA TRP A 486 -3.47 16.03 -8.38
C TRP A 486 -4.42 15.15 -9.19
N THR A 487 -4.68 15.50 -10.43
CA THR A 487 -5.36 14.65 -11.39
C THR A 487 -4.38 14.18 -12.45
N LEU A 488 -4.58 12.94 -12.91
CA LEU A 488 -3.77 12.34 -13.96
C LEU A 488 -4.59 12.32 -15.26
N GLY A 489 -4.18 13.11 -16.23
CA GLY A 489 -4.61 13.00 -17.61
C GLY A 489 -3.70 11.99 -18.31
N SER A 490 -4.27 11.08 -19.12
CA SER A 490 -3.43 10.40 -20.11
C SER A 490 -2.69 11.51 -20.85
N ALA A 491 -1.36 11.50 -20.80
CA ALA A 491 -0.63 12.39 -21.64
C ALA A 491 -1.20 12.14 -23.04
N ILE A 492 -1.79 13.16 -23.63
CA ILE A 492 -1.98 13.11 -25.06
C ILE A 492 -0.54 13.00 -25.57
N VAL A 493 -0.06 11.76 -25.71
CA VAL A 493 0.85 11.51 -26.78
C VAL A 493 0.05 12.13 -27.91
N THR A 494 0.37 13.38 -28.31
CA THR A 494 0.20 13.72 -29.69
C THR A 494 0.98 12.60 -30.34
N ALA A 495 0.27 11.51 -30.57
CA ALA A 495 0.65 10.66 -31.64
C ALA A 495 0.83 11.71 -32.75
N ASN A 496 2.03 12.06 -33.07
CA ASN A 496 2.38 12.03 -34.47
C ASN A 496 1.57 10.85 -34.89
N THR A 497 0.37 11.14 -35.43
CA THR A 497 -0.63 10.16 -35.83
C THR A 497 0.14 8.88 -36.02
N ALA A 498 -0.05 7.88 -35.12
CA ALA A 498 0.58 6.61 -35.38
C ALA A 498 -0.04 6.24 -36.72
N GLN A 499 0.57 6.80 -37.72
CA GLN A 499 0.51 6.29 -39.07
C GLN A 499 0.85 4.86 -38.74
N LYS A 500 -0.15 3.98 -38.80
CA LYS A 500 0.02 2.53 -38.62
C LYS A 500 1.28 2.25 -39.42
N LEU A 501 2.43 2.26 -38.69
CA LEU A 501 3.73 2.16 -39.34
C LEU A 501 3.62 0.87 -40.13
N PRO A 502 3.80 0.85 -41.40
CA PRO A 502 3.63 -0.33 -42.22
C PRO A 502 4.35 -1.45 -41.48
N GLU A 503 3.69 -2.56 -41.33
CA GLU A 503 4.18 -3.66 -40.53
C GLU A 503 5.58 -4.04 -41.02
N LEU A 504 6.59 -3.87 -40.16
CA LEU A 504 7.97 -4.17 -40.49
C LEU A 504 8.02 -5.62 -41.02
N ALA A 505 8.30 -5.80 -42.30
CA ALA A 505 8.44 -7.11 -42.87
C ALA A 505 9.89 -7.58 -42.72
N ILE A 506 10.06 -8.80 -42.22
CA ILE A 506 11.37 -9.45 -42.12
C ILE A 506 11.24 -10.83 -42.76
N TYR A 507 12.09 -11.10 -43.74
CA TYR A 507 12.08 -12.36 -44.43
C TYR A 507 13.49 -12.86 -44.77
N PRO A 508 13.71 -14.19 -44.90
CA PRO A 508 12.74 -15.23 -44.64
C PRO A 508 12.40 -15.34 -43.15
N SER A 509 11.19 -15.82 -42.85
CA SER A 509 10.78 -16.20 -41.50
C SER A 509 10.18 -17.60 -41.56
N PRO A 510 10.81 -18.62 -40.97
CA PRO A 510 12.02 -18.57 -40.12
C PRO A 510 13.28 -18.11 -40.83
N VAL A 511 14.17 -17.48 -40.04
CA VAL A 511 15.50 -17.07 -40.51
C VAL A 511 16.42 -18.31 -40.55
N THR A 512 17.11 -18.49 -41.66
CA THR A 512 18.10 -19.56 -41.84
C THR A 512 19.49 -18.97 -42.03
N GLN A 513 20.52 -19.60 -41.46
CA GLN A 513 21.93 -19.19 -41.58
C GLN A 513 22.22 -17.74 -41.10
N GLY A 514 21.40 -17.18 -40.20
CA GLY A 514 21.60 -15.82 -39.67
C GLY A 514 21.45 -14.70 -40.70
N LYS A 515 20.81 -14.94 -41.85
CA LYS A 515 20.58 -13.97 -42.90
C LYS A 515 19.09 -13.66 -43.03
N PHE A 516 18.76 -12.35 -43.05
CA PHE A 516 17.40 -11.90 -43.27
C PHE A 516 17.38 -10.48 -43.84
N THR A 517 16.30 -10.16 -44.52
CA THR A 517 16.05 -8.82 -45.03
C THR A 517 15.03 -8.11 -44.17
N VAL A 518 15.33 -6.90 -43.77
CA VAL A 518 14.38 -5.96 -43.14
C VAL A 518 13.84 -5.10 -44.26
N ASP A 519 12.55 -5.24 -44.56
CA ASP A 519 11.85 -4.45 -45.57
C ASP A 519 11.15 -3.27 -44.88
N LEU A 520 11.59 -2.08 -45.20
CA LEU A 520 11.07 -0.82 -44.67
C LEU A 520 9.90 -0.28 -45.50
N GLY A 521 9.62 -0.91 -46.67
CA GLY A 521 8.55 -0.46 -47.56
C GLY A 521 8.62 1.05 -47.86
N ASN A 522 7.52 1.75 -47.58
CA ASN A 522 7.42 3.19 -47.79
C ASN A 522 7.76 4.01 -46.52
N LEU A 523 8.44 3.40 -45.51
CA LEU A 523 8.86 4.11 -44.31
C LEU A 523 9.92 5.16 -44.65
N THR A 524 9.60 6.44 -44.44
CA THR A 524 10.55 7.52 -44.55
C THR A 524 11.27 7.69 -43.22
N LEU A 525 12.42 7.04 -43.03
CA LEU A 525 13.27 7.20 -41.86
C LEU A 525 14.25 8.34 -42.09
N THR A 526 14.47 9.17 -41.06
CA THR A 526 15.43 10.27 -41.10
C THR A 526 16.63 9.97 -40.21
N GLY A 527 17.82 10.31 -40.66
CA GLY A 527 19.07 10.06 -39.96
C GLY A 527 19.59 8.62 -40.12
N GLN A 528 20.60 8.24 -39.34
CA GLN A 528 21.11 6.88 -39.36
C GLN A 528 20.11 5.90 -38.72
N VAL A 529 19.96 4.74 -39.31
CA VAL A 529 19.11 3.67 -38.83
C VAL A 529 20.00 2.58 -38.23
N ARG A 530 19.62 2.10 -37.03
CA ARG A 530 20.30 1.02 -36.34
C ARG A 530 19.37 -0.19 -36.28
N VAL A 531 19.90 -1.35 -36.66
CA VAL A 531 19.30 -2.66 -36.41
C VAL A 531 20.02 -3.33 -35.26
N GLU A 532 19.27 -3.80 -34.29
CA GLU A 532 19.77 -4.60 -33.18
C GLU A 532 19.00 -5.93 -33.13
N VAL A 533 19.70 -7.03 -32.89
CA VAL A 533 19.09 -8.34 -32.66
C VAL A 533 19.33 -8.75 -31.23
N LEU A 534 18.27 -9.06 -30.52
CA LEU A 534 18.30 -9.47 -29.12
C LEU A 534 17.85 -10.92 -28.98
N ASN A 535 18.52 -11.69 -28.12
CA ASN A 535 18.08 -13.06 -27.79
C ASN A 535 16.85 -13.07 -26.89
N GLY A 536 16.31 -14.24 -26.56
CA GLY A 536 15.14 -14.41 -25.70
C GLY A 536 15.31 -13.92 -24.26
N GLN A 537 16.54 -13.58 -23.83
CA GLN A 537 16.87 -12.98 -22.53
C GLN A 537 17.08 -11.46 -22.63
N GLY A 538 16.84 -10.86 -23.80
CA GLY A 538 17.02 -9.42 -24.03
C GLY A 538 18.48 -8.98 -24.20
N GLN A 539 19.41 -9.91 -24.37
CA GLN A 539 20.83 -9.58 -24.60
C GLN A 539 21.07 -9.29 -26.09
N LEU A 540 21.84 -8.24 -26.36
CA LEU A 540 22.25 -7.85 -27.70
C LEU A 540 23.20 -8.90 -28.28
N VAL A 541 22.83 -9.49 -29.41
CA VAL A 541 23.65 -10.52 -30.13
C VAL A 541 24.21 -10.01 -31.45
N TYR A 542 23.62 -8.94 -31.99
CA TYR A 542 24.08 -8.30 -33.24
C TYR A 542 23.59 -6.86 -33.30
N GLN A 543 24.41 -5.99 -33.92
CA GLN A 543 24.10 -4.60 -34.19
C GLN A 543 24.73 -4.11 -35.48
N GLN A 544 23.97 -3.38 -36.27
CA GLN A 544 24.45 -2.75 -37.52
C GLN A 544 23.80 -1.36 -37.67
N GLN A 545 24.55 -0.39 -38.21
CA GLN A 545 24.03 0.91 -38.61
C GLN A 545 24.10 1.06 -40.13
N PHE A 546 23.13 1.76 -40.69
CA PHE A 546 23.08 2.03 -42.12
C PHE A 546 22.34 3.32 -42.42
N ASN A 547 22.54 3.86 -43.62
CA ASN A 547 21.70 4.96 -44.13
C ASN A 547 20.34 4.37 -44.57
N PRO A 548 19.23 5.13 -44.43
CA PRO A 548 17.90 4.64 -44.79
C PRO A 548 17.85 4.17 -46.25
N LYS A 549 17.36 2.95 -46.47
CA LYS A 549 17.05 2.34 -47.77
C LYS A 549 15.82 1.48 -47.63
N PRO A 550 15.04 1.27 -48.73
CA PRO A 550 13.80 0.49 -48.64
C PRO A 550 13.94 -0.90 -48.07
N GLN A 551 15.08 -1.56 -48.34
CA GLN A 551 15.39 -2.89 -47.85
C GLN A 551 16.83 -2.94 -47.36
N VAL A 552 17.02 -3.61 -46.23
CA VAL A 552 18.32 -3.82 -45.59
C VAL A 552 18.56 -5.28 -45.36
N GLU A 553 19.63 -5.79 -46.01
CA GLU A 553 20.12 -7.13 -45.73
C GLU A 553 20.93 -7.12 -44.44
N VAL A 554 20.55 -8.01 -43.52
CA VAL A 554 21.23 -8.25 -42.25
C VAL A 554 21.88 -9.61 -42.30
N THR A 555 23.18 -9.64 -42.09
CA THR A 555 23.96 -10.89 -41.99
C THR A 555 24.61 -10.87 -40.61
N VAL A 556 24.21 -11.80 -39.77
CA VAL A 556 24.78 -11.92 -38.42
C VAL A 556 26.07 -12.75 -38.52
N ASP A 557 27.19 -12.14 -38.13
CA ASP A 557 28.53 -12.69 -38.29
C ASP A 557 28.78 -14.00 -37.51
N LYS A 558 27.94 -14.27 -36.50
CA LYS A 558 27.98 -15.53 -35.73
C LYS A 558 26.66 -16.30 -35.93
N PRO A 559 26.69 -17.64 -36.11
CA PRO A 559 25.48 -18.42 -36.19
C PRO A 559 24.57 -18.16 -34.99
N LEU A 560 23.33 -17.77 -35.23
CA LEU A 560 22.32 -17.69 -34.20
C LEU A 560 21.83 -19.09 -33.85
N ALA A 561 21.73 -19.41 -32.57
CA ALA A 561 21.10 -20.67 -32.14
C ALA A 561 19.62 -20.70 -32.52
N ALA A 562 19.08 -21.89 -32.80
CA ALA A 562 17.65 -22.02 -33.03
C ALA A 562 16.85 -21.47 -31.85
N GLY A 563 15.89 -20.61 -32.13
CA GLY A 563 15.13 -19.95 -31.09
C GLY A 563 14.45 -18.66 -31.51
N MET A 564 13.93 -17.93 -30.54
CA MET A 564 13.23 -16.66 -30.69
C MET A 564 14.17 -15.48 -30.46
N TYR A 565 14.10 -14.50 -31.37
CA TYR A 565 14.86 -13.24 -31.28
C TYR A 565 13.95 -12.05 -31.54
N LEU A 566 14.32 -10.87 -30.99
CA LEU A 566 13.70 -9.60 -31.28
C LEU A 566 14.63 -8.78 -32.17
N VAL A 567 14.11 -8.23 -33.25
CA VAL A 567 14.81 -7.28 -34.12
C VAL A 567 14.26 -5.90 -33.79
N HIS A 568 15.13 -5.05 -33.24
CA HIS A 568 14.87 -3.64 -33.00
C HIS A 568 15.45 -2.82 -34.15
N LEU A 569 14.64 -1.93 -34.70
CA LEU A 569 15.04 -0.94 -35.67
C LEU A 569 14.85 0.45 -35.08
N SER A 570 15.91 1.17 -34.82
CA SER A 570 15.86 2.52 -34.24
C SER A 570 16.39 3.58 -35.19
N SER A 571 15.73 4.75 -35.22
CA SER A 571 16.13 5.94 -35.97
C SER A 571 15.71 7.20 -35.22
N ASN A 572 16.03 8.39 -35.74
CA ASN A 572 15.53 9.66 -35.19
C ASN A 572 13.98 9.73 -35.22
N SER A 573 13.32 8.89 -36.00
CA SER A 573 11.85 8.83 -36.15
C SER A 573 11.18 7.85 -35.16
N GLY A 574 11.94 7.08 -34.35
CA GLY A 574 11.41 6.15 -33.34
C GLY A 574 12.03 4.76 -33.38
N LEU A 575 11.41 3.83 -32.61
CA LEU A 575 11.81 2.42 -32.48
C LEU A 575 10.71 1.52 -33.03
N LEU A 576 11.07 0.58 -33.91
CA LEU A 576 10.23 -0.51 -34.35
C LEU A 576 10.78 -1.83 -33.82
N THR A 577 9.90 -2.76 -33.47
CA THR A 577 10.30 -4.09 -32.98
C THR A 577 9.52 -5.17 -33.71
N LYS A 578 10.22 -6.19 -34.19
CA LYS A 578 9.64 -7.39 -34.80
C LYS A 578 10.28 -8.65 -34.21
N LYS A 579 9.44 -9.63 -33.94
CA LYS A 579 9.87 -10.96 -33.52
C LYS A 579 10.26 -11.81 -34.76
N ILE A 580 11.39 -12.50 -34.68
CA ILE A 580 11.81 -13.50 -35.67
C ILE A 580 12.05 -14.85 -34.98
N VAL A 581 11.94 -15.90 -35.78
CA VAL A 581 12.31 -17.28 -35.38
C VAL A 581 13.50 -17.70 -36.21
N VAL A 582 14.55 -18.22 -35.56
CA VAL A 582 15.75 -18.78 -36.19
C VAL A 582 15.65 -20.31 -36.11
N GLN A 583 15.92 -20.99 -37.23
CA GLN A 583 15.96 -22.45 -37.34
C GLN A 583 17.38 -22.94 -37.63
#